data_02f541037538dbe21393566556f276cf
#
_entry.id   02f541037538dbe21393566556f276cf
#
_cell.length_a   1.000
_cell.length_b   1.000
_cell.length_c   1.000
_cell.angle_alpha   90.00
_cell.angle_beta   90.00
_cell.angle_gamma   90.00
#
_symmetry.space_group_name_H-M   'P 1'
#
loop_
_entity.id
_entity.type
_entity.pdbx_description
1 polymer ?
#
loop_
_entity_poly.entity_id
_entity_poly.type
_entity_poly.pdbx_seq_one_letter_code
_entity_poly.pdbx_strand_id
1 'polypeptide(L)'
;MFNSGKELLGLGTDLLGYNIIFLDINMDEIDGIMTAHKIREYSMDIYIVFVTAYVNYSLEGYKVDATRYLLKNTINFDESIYECMDTILHKMNYIVLKKYFKFNECEKNVQVDRILYIESRLHKLEFHIMEDKVLIYTLYATLNDMEREMMEYKFIRIHQSFLVNLKHIKSITGYSVILNNNQKLVVPRARYKDVKSAFIAYKGEV
;
A
#
# COMPACT_ATOMS: atom_id res chain seq x y z
N MET A 1 13.31 -1.62 -8.50
CA MET A 1 13.21 -1.51 -9.97
C MET A 1 14.24 -2.46 -10.55
N PHE A 2 13.89 -3.22 -11.59
CA PHE A 2 14.75 -4.20 -12.25
C PHE A 2 15.22 -3.62 -13.57
N ASN A 3 16.46 -3.93 -13.96
CA ASN A 3 17.07 -3.38 -15.18
C ASN A 3 16.84 -4.26 -16.41
N SER A 4 16.41 -5.51 -16.22
CA SER A 4 16.11 -6.44 -17.32
C SER A 4 15.04 -7.46 -16.94
N GLY A 5 14.43 -8.09 -17.95
CA GLY A 5 13.51 -9.20 -17.76
C GLY A 5 14.17 -10.41 -17.09
N LYS A 6 15.44 -10.65 -17.37
CA LYS A 6 16.22 -11.73 -16.76
C LYS A 6 16.43 -11.52 -15.25
N GLU A 7 16.74 -10.30 -14.83
CA GLU A 7 16.87 -9.94 -13.41
C GLU A 7 15.54 -10.15 -12.66
N LEU A 8 14.42 -9.71 -13.24
CA LEU A 8 13.08 -9.91 -12.69
C LEU A 8 12.75 -11.39 -12.56
N LEU A 9 12.97 -12.19 -13.59
CA LEU A 9 12.71 -13.64 -13.61
C LEU A 9 13.64 -14.41 -12.67
N GLY A 10 14.80 -13.85 -12.35
CA GLY A 10 15.73 -14.40 -11.36
C GLY A 10 15.18 -14.46 -9.94
N LEU A 11 14.08 -13.76 -9.64
CA LEU A 11 13.35 -13.86 -8.38
C LEU A 11 12.65 -15.22 -8.18
N GLY A 12 12.39 -15.97 -9.27
CA GLY A 12 11.67 -17.25 -9.17
C GLY A 12 10.34 -17.10 -8.45
N THR A 13 10.12 -17.87 -7.38
CA THR A 13 8.86 -17.83 -6.59
C THR A 13 8.62 -16.51 -5.86
N ASP A 14 9.64 -15.69 -5.62
CA ASP A 14 9.47 -14.38 -4.98
C ASP A 14 8.70 -13.40 -5.88
N LEU A 15 8.56 -13.71 -7.18
CA LEU A 15 7.64 -13.01 -8.09
C LEU A 15 6.20 -13.00 -7.59
N LEU A 16 5.77 -14.02 -6.86
CA LEU A 16 4.41 -14.11 -6.29
C LEU A 16 4.13 -13.05 -5.22
N GLY A 17 5.17 -12.37 -4.72
CA GLY A 17 5.03 -11.21 -3.83
C GLY A 17 4.61 -9.91 -4.53
N TYR A 18 4.55 -9.89 -5.87
CA TYR A 18 4.15 -8.72 -6.65
C TYR A 18 2.73 -8.89 -7.17
N ASN A 19 1.88 -7.88 -6.95
CA ASN A 19 0.52 -7.85 -7.50
C ASN A 19 0.48 -7.22 -8.89
N ILE A 20 1.36 -6.26 -9.18
CA ILE A 20 1.39 -5.51 -10.43
C ILE A 20 2.84 -5.43 -10.92
N ILE A 21 3.05 -5.70 -12.21
CA ILE A 21 4.34 -5.59 -12.87
C ILE A 21 4.20 -4.70 -14.12
N PHE A 22 4.98 -3.62 -14.16
CA PHE A 22 5.12 -2.78 -15.34
C PHE A 22 6.33 -3.25 -16.14
N LEU A 23 6.13 -3.56 -17.42
CA LEU A 23 7.16 -4.08 -18.32
C LEU A 23 7.37 -3.15 -19.51
N ASP A 24 8.59 -2.75 -19.77
CA ASP A 24 8.94 -2.28 -21.13
C ASP A 24 9.04 -3.49 -22.06
N ILE A 25 8.61 -3.33 -23.29
CA ILE A 25 8.76 -4.39 -24.31
C ILE A 25 10.21 -4.45 -24.81
N ASN A 26 10.80 -3.29 -25.06
CA ASN A 26 12.19 -3.23 -25.57
C ASN A 26 13.19 -3.24 -24.41
N MET A 27 13.60 -4.42 -24.03
CA MET A 27 14.64 -4.66 -23.02
C MET A 27 15.73 -5.54 -23.60
N ASP A 28 16.97 -5.38 -23.09
CA ASP A 28 18.08 -6.21 -23.46
C ASP A 28 17.91 -7.66 -22.99
N GLU A 29 18.52 -8.62 -23.71
CA GLU A 29 18.57 -10.06 -23.48
C GLU A 29 17.21 -10.79 -23.64
N ILE A 30 16.18 -10.40 -22.88
CA ILE A 30 14.81 -10.97 -22.95
C ILE A 30 13.85 -9.81 -23.02
N ASP A 31 13.06 -9.74 -24.09
CA ASP A 31 12.05 -8.70 -24.27
C ASP A 31 10.90 -8.82 -23.26
N GLY A 32 10.08 -7.73 -23.16
CA GLY A 32 8.98 -7.69 -22.21
C GLY A 32 7.89 -8.72 -22.48
N ILE A 33 7.65 -9.09 -23.74
CA ILE A 33 6.65 -10.10 -24.12
C ILE A 33 7.09 -11.49 -23.62
N MET A 34 8.33 -11.88 -23.89
CA MET A 34 8.90 -13.13 -23.41
C MET A 34 8.96 -13.17 -21.88
N THR A 35 9.27 -12.03 -21.25
CA THR A 35 9.25 -11.89 -19.80
C THR A 35 7.83 -12.12 -19.26
N ALA A 36 6.81 -11.52 -19.87
CA ALA A 36 5.41 -11.69 -19.50
C ALA A 36 4.95 -13.15 -19.65
N HIS A 37 5.33 -13.84 -20.74
CA HIS A 37 5.04 -15.26 -20.91
C HIS A 37 5.59 -16.09 -19.75
N LYS A 38 6.84 -15.85 -19.37
CA LYS A 38 7.45 -16.55 -18.22
C LYS A 38 6.81 -16.21 -16.88
N ILE A 39 6.37 -14.96 -16.67
CA ILE A 39 5.59 -14.59 -15.48
C ILE A 39 4.30 -15.40 -15.42
N ARG A 40 3.61 -15.60 -16.56
CA ARG A 40 2.37 -16.41 -16.62
C ARG A 40 2.57 -17.88 -16.28
N GLU A 41 3.79 -18.43 -16.44
CA GLU A 41 4.13 -19.77 -15.95
C GLU A 41 4.13 -19.86 -14.42
N TYR A 42 4.38 -18.73 -13.71
CA TYR A 42 4.35 -18.65 -12.25
C TYR A 42 2.98 -18.27 -11.70
N SER A 43 2.29 -17.30 -12.33
CA SER A 43 1.00 -16.80 -11.83
C SER A 43 0.16 -16.14 -12.93
N MET A 44 -1.13 -16.44 -12.93
CA MET A 44 -2.14 -15.75 -13.73
C MET A 44 -2.68 -14.50 -13.00
N ASP A 45 -2.48 -14.37 -11.69
CA ASP A 45 -3.08 -13.33 -10.85
C ASP A 45 -2.30 -12.01 -10.87
N ILE A 46 -1.04 -12.02 -11.31
CA ILE A 46 -0.23 -10.82 -11.41
C ILE A 46 -0.73 -9.94 -12.55
N TYR A 47 -1.10 -8.69 -12.26
CA TYR A 47 -1.48 -7.71 -13.26
C TYR A 47 -0.26 -7.24 -14.04
N ILE A 48 -0.20 -7.54 -15.34
CA ILE A 48 0.89 -7.12 -16.23
C ILE A 48 0.44 -5.91 -17.02
N VAL A 49 1.25 -4.86 -17.00
CA VAL A 49 1.05 -3.62 -17.76
C VAL A 49 2.28 -3.36 -18.61
N PHE A 50 2.10 -3.33 -19.94
CA PHE A 50 3.18 -2.93 -20.83
C PHE A 50 3.29 -1.41 -20.90
N VAL A 51 4.51 -0.89 -20.78
CA VAL A 51 4.83 0.55 -20.90
C VAL A 51 5.94 0.70 -21.91
N THR A 52 5.60 1.09 -23.14
CA THR A 52 6.54 1.05 -24.27
C THR A 52 6.35 2.22 -25.24
N ALA A 53 7.37 2.51 -26.02
CA ALA A 53 7.29 3.46 -27.12
C ALA A 53 6.73 2.84 -28.43
N TYR A 54 6.56 1.53 -28.50
CA TYR A 54 6.20 0.80 -29.71
C TYR A 54 4.73 0.43 -29.76
N VAL A 55 4.04 0.78 -30.86
CA VAL A 55 2.59 0.54 -31.06
C VAL A 55 2.29 -0.90 -31.52
N ASN A 56 3.21 -1.54 -32.22
CA ASN A 56 2.94 -2.75 -33.02
C ASN A 56 2.80 -4.05 -32.21
N TYR A 57 3.02 -4.03 -30.89
CA TYR A 57 3.02 -5.22 -30.03
C TYR A 57 1.74 -5.39 -29.21
N SER A 58 0.73 -4.56 -29.43
CA SER A 58 -0.52 -4.62 -28.64
C SER A 58 -1.24 -5.96 -28.76
N LEU A 59 -1.18 -6.63 -29.92
CA LEU A 59 -1.76 -7.96 -30.14
C LEU A 59 -1.04 -9.06 -29.33
N GLU A 60 0.27 -8.93 -29.15
CA GLU A 60 1.02 -9.89 -28.32
C GLU A 60 0.68 -9.76 -26.84
N GLY A 61 0.31 -8.55 -26.39
CA GLY A 61 -0.17 -8.33 -25.04
C GLY A 61 -1.42 -9.12 -24.69
N TYR A 62 -2.33 -9.36 -25.64
CA TYR A 62 -3.50 -10.22 -25.42
C TYR A 62 -3.14 -11.68 -25.15
N LYS A 63 -2.09 -12.20 -25.74
CA LYS A 63 -1.66 -13.60 -25.56
C LYS A 63 -1.17 -13.89 -24.15
N VAL A 64 -0.70 -12.87 -23.45
CA VAL A 64 -0.21 -12.97 -22.06
C VAL A 64 -1.21 -12.41 -21.03
N ASP A 65 -2.46 -12.16 -21.44
CA ASP A 65 -3.49 -11.54 -20.62
C ASP A 65 -2.97 -10.28 -19.90
N ALA A 66 -2.36 -9.38 -20.69
CA ALA A 66 -1.91 -8.10 -20.16
C ALA A 66 -3.11 -7.21 -19.83
N THR A 67 -3.07 -6.58 -18.66
CA THR A 67 -4.16 -5.73 -18.19
C THR A 67 -4.29 -4.45 -19.00
N ARG A 68 -3.17 -3.86 -19.38
CA ARG A 68 -3.09 -2.61 -20.18
C ARG A 68 -1.80 -2.57 -20.99
N TYR A 69 -1.88 -1.74 -22.04
CA TYR A 69 -0.77 -1.38 -22.91
C TYR A 69 -0.68 0.16 -22.95
N LEU A 70 0.38 0.72 -22.39
CA LEU A 70 0.57 2.17 -22.25
C LEU A 70 1.71 2.63 -23.17
N LEU A 71 1.44 3.65 -23.98
CA LEU A 71 2.42 4.25 -24.88
C LEU A 71 3.13 5.43 -24.23
N LYS A 72 4.45 5.33 -24.04
CA LYS A 72 5.29 6.36 -23.36
C LYS A 72 5.20 7.76 -23.99
N ASN A 73 4.99 7.85 -25.30
CA ASN A 73 5.09 9.11 -26.05
C ASN A 73 3.73 9.71 -26.38
N THR A 74 2.72 9.50 -25.56
CA THR A 74 1.40 10.12 -25.72
C THR A 74 1.26 11.36 -24.85
N ILE A 75 0.50 12.36 -25.33
CA ILE A 75 0.25 13.62 -24.59
C ILE A 75 -0.39 13.35 -23.23
N ASN A 76 -1.22 12.30 -23.12
CA ASN A 76 -1.99 11.95 -21.92
C ASN A 76 -1.40 10.72 -21.22
N PHE A 77 -0.08 10.55 -21.24
CA PHE A 77 0.57 9.36 -20.64
C PHE A 77 0.26 9.22 -19.15
N ASP A 78 0.35 10.33 -18.41
CA ASP A 78 0.10 10.34 -16.94
C ASP A 78 -1.37 9.98 -16.65
N GLU A 79 -2.32 10.53 -17.39
CA GLU A 79 -3.74 10.18 -17.26
C GLU A 79 -3.98 8.69 -17.54
N SER A 80 -3.34 8.14 -18.57
CA SER A 80 -3.43 6.71 -18.90
C SER A 80 -2.88 5.81 -17.82
N ILE A 81 -1.83 6.23 -17.10
CA ILE A 81 -1.33 5.52 -15.91
C ILE A 81 -2.37 5.53 -14.79
N TYR A 82 -2.97 6.70 -14.50
CA TYR A 82 -3.99 6.80 -13.45
C TYR A 82 -5.21 5.92 -13.76
N GLU A 83 -5.73 5.97 -15.00
CA GLU A 83 -6.84 5.11 -15.43
C GLU A 83 -6.50 3.61 -15.34
N CYS A 84 -5.26 3.25 -15.70
CA CYS A 84 -4.78 1.88 -15.59
C CYS A 84 -4.77 1.42 -14.14
N MET A 85 -4.21 2.24 -13.24
CA MET A 85 -4.16 1.93 -11.81
C MET A 85 -5.55 1.83 -11.21
N ASP A 86 -6.46 2.75 -11.54
CA ASP A 86 -7.85 2.67 -11.07
C ASP A 86 -8.53 1.38 -11.53
N THR A 87 -8.32 0.99 -12.80
CA THR A 87 -8.86 -0.26 -13.34
C THR A 87 -8.33 -1.48 -12.56
N ILE A 88 -7.03 -1.52 -12.29
CA ILE A 88 -6.41 -2.62 -11.53
C ILE A 88 -6.92 -2.64 -10.10
N LEU A 89 -6.96 -1.51 -9.42
CA LEU A 89 -7.46 -1.41 -8.04
C LEU A 89 -8.92 -1.87 -7.95
N HIS A 90 -9.76 -1.51 -8.92
CA HIS A 90 -11.13 -2.04 -9.02
C HIS A 90 -11.16 -3.55 -9.20
N LYS A 91 -10.33 -4.12 -10.10
CA LYS A 91 -10.24 -5.58 -10.30
C LYS A 91 -9.75 -6.31 -9.05
N MET A 92 -8.84 -5.72 -8.30
CA MET A 92 -8.35 -6.23 -7.02
C MET A 92 -9.37 -6.09 -5.88
N ASN A 93 -10.57 -5.53 -6.14
CA ASN A 93 -11.52 -5.12 -5.11
C ASN A 93 -10.89 -4.24 -4.02
N TYR A 94 -9.88 -3.45 -4.40
CA TYR A 94 -9.20 -2.55 -3.48
C TYR A 94 -10.09 -1.36 -3.15
N ILE A 95 -10.73 -1.42 -1.98
CA ILE A 95 -11.59 -0.35 -1.48
C ILE A 95 -10.71 0.68 -0.77
N VAL A 96 -10.58 1.87 -1.35
CA VAL A 96 -9.95 3.00 -0.68
C VAL A 96 -10.93 3.57 0.34
N LEU A 97 -10.82 3.15 1.59
CA LEU A 97 -11.64 3.66 2.67
C LEU A 97 -11.23 5.11 2.97
N LYS A 98 -12.17 6.04 2.78
CA LYS A 98 -12.02 7.45 3.15
C LYS A 98 -12.96 7.77 4.29
N LYS A 99 -12.46 8.54 5.27
CA LYS A 99 -13.23 9.03 6.39
C LYS A 99 -13.12 10.55 6.47
N TYR A 100 -14.27 11.19 6.67
CA TYR A 100 -14.33 12.64 6.83
C TYR A 100 -14.00 13.03 8.26
N PHE A 101 -13.07 13.99 8.41
CA PHE A 101 -12.71 14.56 9.70
C PHE A 101 -12.81 16.09 9.66
N LYS A 102 -13.30 16.66 10.76
CA LYS A 102 -13.26 18.09 11.02
C LYS A 102 -12.09 18.39 11.94
N PHE A 103 -10.92 18.55 11.34
CA PHE A 103 -9.72 18.94 12.09
C PHE A 103 -9.79 20.42 12.47
N ASN A 104 -9.01 20.82 13.46
CA ASN A 104 -8.90 22.23 13.85
C ASN A 104 -8.32 23.10 12.72
N GLU A 105 -7.48 22.49 11.88
CA GLU A 105 -6.80 23.15 10.76
C GLU A 105 -7.67 23.23 9.50
N CYS A 106 -8.47 22.19 9.22
CA CYS A 106 -9.30 22.09 8.02
C CYS A 106 -10.30 20.92 8.12
N GLU A 107 -11.31 20.95 7.27
CA GLU A 107 -12.17 19.78 7.00
C GLU A 107 -11.58 18.94 5.86
N LYS A 108 -11.44 17.64 6.04
CA LYS A 108 -10.76 16.80 5.05
C LYS A 108 -11.29 15.36 5.02
N ASN A 109 -11.45 14.82 3.80
CA ASN A 109 -11.59 13.39 3.58
C ASN A 109 -10.20 12.73 3.59
N VAL A 110 -9.91 11.95 4.61
CA VAL A 110 -8.63 11.26 4.77
C VAL A 110 -8.77 9.81 4.34
N GLN A 111 -7.85 9.32 3.53
CA GLN A 111 -7.69 7.89 3.31
C GLN A 111 -7.22 7.25 4.60
N VAL A 112 -8.04 6.35 5.17
CA VAL A 112 -7.77 5.73 6.48
C VAL A 112 -6.42 5.02 6.50
N ASP A 113 -6.06 4.42 5.38
CA ASP A 113 -4.77 3.73 5.18
C ASP A 113 -3.56 4.66 5.27
N ARG A 114 -3.73 5.96 5.12
CA ARG A 114 -2.65 6.95 5.27
C ARG A 114 -2.43 7.39 6.72
N ILE A 115 -3.36 7.08 7.62
CA ILE A 115 -3.20 7.39 9.04
C ILE A 115 -2.26 6.37 9.66
N LEU A 116 -1.08 6.81 10.08
CA LEU A 116 -0.07 5.95 10.72
C LEU A 116 -0.49 5.59 12.14
N TYR A 117 -0.82 6.62 12.91
CA TYR A 117 -1.29 6.51 14.30
C TYR A 117 -1.95 7.82 14.73
N ILE A 118 -2.66 7.73 15.85
CA ILE A 118 -3.32 8.85 16.51
C ILE A 118 -2.76 8.93 17.94
N GLU A 119 -2.28 10.13 18.32
CA GLU A 119 -1.73 10.40 19.64
C GLU A 119 -2.66 11.31 20.44
N SER A 120 -2.93 10.97 21.70
CA SER A 120 -3.59 11.88 22.63
C SER A 120 -2.55 12.74 23.33
N ARG A 121 -2.57 14.04 23.08
CA ARG A 121 -1.65 15.01 23.64
C ARG A 121 -2.35 16.33 23.99
N LEU A 122 -2.12 16.84 25.21
CA LEU A 122 -2.65 18.13 25.65
C LEU A 122 -4.15 18.33 25.35
N HIS A 123 -4.98 17.34 25.70
CA HIS A 123 -6.44 17.32 25.49
C HIS A 123 -6.90 17.36 24.03
N LYS A 124 -6.00 17.08 23.07
CA LYS A 124 -6.28 16.94 21.65
C LYS A 124 -5.81 15.59 21.16
N LEU A 125 -6.38 15.15 20.04
CA LEU A 125 -5.87 14.06 19.24
C LEU A 125 -5.03 14.63 18.11
N GLU A 126 -3.80 14.13 17.98
CA GLU A 126 -2.88 14.41 16.87
C GLU A 126 -2.92 13.22 15.91
N PHE A 127 -3.38 13.45 14.68
CA PHE A 127 -3.42 12.47 13.61
C PHE A 127 -2.15 12.58 12.77
N HIS A 128 -1.32 11.54 12.81
CA HIS A 128 -0.10 11.47 12.01
C HIS A 128 -0.42 10.79 10.67
N ILE A 129 -0.50 11.57 9.61
CA ILE A 129 -0.97 11.14 8.30
C ILE A 129 0.19 11.19 7.30
N MET A 130 0.41 10.10 6.56
CA MET A 130 1.41 10.01 5.50
C MET A 130 0.85 10.61 4.21
N GLU A 131 1.41 11.73 3.81
CA GLU A 131 1.24 12.30 2.48
C GLU A 131 2.60 12.23 1.75
N ASP A 132 3.09 13.29 1.12
CA ASP A 132 4.48 13.34 0.62
C ASP A 132 5.47 13.27 1.79
N LYS A 133 5.04 13.75 2.95
CA LYS A 133 5.69 13.63 4.26
C LYS A 133 4.63 13.40 5.33
N VAL A 134 5.05 13.09 6.55
CA VAL A 134 4.11 12.98 7.67
C VAL A 134 3.60 14.38 8.03
N LEU A 135 2.28 14.57 7.90
CA LEU A 135 1.56 15.76 8.36
C LEU A 135 0.79 15.44 9.64
N ILE A 136 0.63 16.44 10.51
CA ILE A 136 -0.10 16.31 11.76
C ILE A 136 -1.32 17.23 11.69
N TYR A 137 -2.50 16.65 11.88
CA TYR A 137 -3.76 17.37 12.04
C TYR A 137 -4.30 17.13 13.43
N THR A 138 -4.99 18.13 14.00
CA THR A 138 -5.48 18.02 15.37
C THR A 138 -7.00 18.03 15.44
N LEU A 139 -7.55 17.31 16.42
CA LEU A 139 -8.99 17.21 16.65
C LEU A 139 -9.29 17.17 18.16
N TYR A 140 -10.32 17.89 18.60
CA TYR A 140 -10.83 17.77 19.96
C TYR A 140 -11.75 16.56 20.09
N ALA A 141 -11.23 15.47 20.60
CA ALA A 141 -11.97 14.23 20.91
C ALA A 141 -11.23 13.43 21.96
N THR A 142 -11.87 12.39 22.51
CA THR A 142 -11.18 11.42 23.37
C THR A 142 -10.60 10.29 22.54
N LEU A 143 -9.46 9.73 23.00
CA LEU A 143 -8.88 8.57 22.33
C LEU A 143 -9.77 7.31 22.48
N ASN A 144 -10.63 7.25 23.51
CA ASN A 144 -11.57 6.15 23.71
C ASN A 144 -12.71 6.18 22.64
N ASP A 145 -13.21 7.36 22.30
CA ASP A 145 -14.21 7.51 21.24
C ASP A 145 -13.59 7.18 19.89
N MET A 146 -12.37 7.69 19.65
CA MET A 146 -11.64 7.41 18.42
C MET A 146 -11.27 5.92 18.27
N GLU A 147 -10.92 5.23 19.36
CA GLU A 147 -10.68 3.79 19.34
C GLU A 147 -11.91 3.01 18.86
N ARG A 148 -13.10 3.34 19.37
CA ARG A 148 -14.36 2.73 18.93
C ARG A 148 -14.66 3.02 17.46
N GLU A 149 -14.44 4.26 17.05
CA GLU A 149 -14.70 4.74 15.68
C GLU A 149 -13.75 4.13 14.65
N MET A 150 -12.50 3.85 15.04
CA MET A 150 -11.46 3.32 14.16
C MET A 150 -11.28 1.80 14.25
N MET A 151 -12.09 1.10 15.07
CA MET A 151 -11.96 -0.35 15.29
C MET A 151 -12.14 -1.15 13.98
N GLU A 152 -13.12 -0.79 13.15
CA GLU A 152 -13.39 -1.45 11.87
C GLU A 152 -12.25 -1.27 10.84
N TYR A 153 -11.39 -0.26 11.03
CA TYR A 153 -10.28 0.08 10.14
C TYR A 153 -8.94 -0.52 10.58
N LYS A 154 -8.96 -1.57 11.43
CA LYS A 154 -7.76 -2.28 11.88
C LYS A 154 -6.79 -1.40 12.69
N PHE A 155 -7.32 -0.48 13.50
CA PHE A 155 -6.54 0.25 14.48
C PHE A 155 -6.50 -0.49 15.81
N ILE A 156 -5.37 -0.40 16.51
CA ILE A 156 -5.19 -0.98 17.85
C ILE A 156 -4.65 0.03 18.85
N ARG A 157 -5.23 0.02 20.05
CA ARG A 157 -4.76 0.82 21.18
C ARG A 157 -3.53 0.18 21.80
N ILE A 158 -2.34 0.72 21.55
CA ILE A 158 -1.07 0.19 22.08
C ILE A 158 -0.68 0.82 23.42
N HIS A 159 -1.15 2.03 23.70
CA HIS A 159 -0.86 2.81 24.91
C HIS A 159 -2.06 3.66 25.32
N GLN A 160 -2.09 4.17 26.55
CA GLN A 160 -3.15 5.12 26.96
C GLN A 160 -3.23 6.33 26.01
N SER A 161 -2.13 6.69 25.35
CA SER A 161 -2.01 7.85 24.47
C SER A 161 -1.86 7.48 22.98
N PHE A 162 -1.75 6.20 22.60
CA PHE A 162 -1.50 5.82 21.21
C PHE A 162 -2.51 4.80 20.67
N LEU A 163 -3.12 5.14 19.54
CA LEU A 163 -3.96 4.28 18.69
C LEU A 163 -3.27 4.13 17.33
N VAL A 164 -2.85 2.93 16.95
CA VAL A 164 -1.96 2.67 15.82
C VAL A 164 -2.66 1.84 14.76
N ASN A 165 -2.47 2.19 13.50
CA ASN A 165 -2.93 1.39 12.37
C ASN A 165 -2.01 0.17 12.19
N LEU A 166 -2.56 -1.04 12.27
CA LEU A 166 -1.83 -2.30 12.14
C LEU A 166 -1.08 -2.42 10.81
N LYS A 167 -1.61 -1.82 9.74
CA LYS A 167 -0.97 -1.77 8.41
C LYS A 167 0.42 -1.14 8.44
N HIS A 168 0.64 -0.18 9.31
CA HIS A 168 1.90 0.55 9.40
C HIS A 168 2.89 -0.02 10.42
N ILE A 169 2.53 -1.12 11.10
CA ILE A 169 3.46 -1.80 12.00
C ILE A 169 4.42 -2.66 11.18
N LYS A 170 5.71 -2.30 11.25
CA LYS A 170 6.82 -3.05 10.65
C LYS A 170 7.20 -4.25 11.51
N SER A 171 7.34 -4.03 12.82
CA SER A 171 7.71 -5.08 13.77
C SER A 171 7.36 -4.70 15.21
N ILE A 172 7.31 -5.72 16.08
CA ILE A 172 7.09 -5.55 17.52
C ILE A 172 8.25 -6.23 18.26
N THR A 173 9.04 -5.43 18.98
CA THR A 173 10.22 -5.92 19.71
C THR A 173 10.41 -5.11 20.99
N GLY A 174 10.85 -5.78 22.08
CA GLY A 174 11.28 -5.12 23.32
C GLY A 174 10.24 -4.15 23.91
N TYR A 175 8.96 -4.58 23.98
CA TYR A 175 7.85 -3.73 24.46
C TYR A 175 7.69 -2.43 23.65
N SER A 176 7.94 -2.52 22.35
CA SER A 176 7.77 -1.39 21.44
C SER A 176 7.23 -1.87 20.08
N VAL A 177 6.44 -1.02 19.46
CA VAL A 177 6.04 -1.11 18.07
C VAL A 177 6.98 -0.24 17.23
N ILE A 178 7.49 -0.77 16.14
CA ILE A 178 8.26 -0.04 15.14
C ILE A 178 7.39 0.12 13.91
N LEU A 179 7.16 1.34 13.46
CA LEU A 179 6.39 1.66 12.28
C LEU A 179 7.24 1.60 11.00
N ASN A 180 6.60 1.55 9.84
CA ASN A 180 7.26 1.53 8.53
C ASN A 180 8.18 2.74 8.29
N ASN A 181 7.88 3.89 8.89
CA ASN A 181 8.73 5.09 8.89
C ASN A 181 9.86 5.04 9.93
N ASN A 182 10.10 3.87 10.55
CA ASN A 182 11.07 3.61 11.62
C ASN A 182 10.80 4.33 12.96
N GLN A 183 9.63 4.97 13.12
CA GLN A 183 9.24 5.54 14.40
C GLN A 183 8.98 4.41 15.42
N LYS A 184 9.45 4.60 16.66
CA LYS A 184 9.30 3.65 17.76
C LYS A 184 8.30 4.17 18.77
N LEU A 185 7.26 3.39 19.04
CA LEU A 185 6.23 3.67 20.05
C LEU A 185 6.27 2.63 21.16
N VAL A 186 6.22 3.08 22.41
CA VAL A 186 6.29 2.19 23.59
C VAL A 186 4.96 1.51 23.84
N VAL A 187 5.02 0.21 24.19
CA VAL A 187 3.86 -0.60 24.57
C VAL A 187 4.02 -1.03 26.03
N PRO A 188 3.10 -0.67 26.94
CA PRO A 188 3.12 -1.14 28.31
C PRO A 188 3.03 -2.68 28.38
N ARG A 189 3.68 -3.27 29.40
CA ARG A 189 3.68 -4.73 29.60
C ARG A 189 2.27 -5.33 29.61
N ALA A 190 1.33 -4.65 30.23
CA ALA A 190 -0.07 -5.09 30.32
C ALA A 190 -0.77 -5.22 28.95
N ARG A 191 -0.38 -4.43 27.95
CA ARG A 191 -0.98 -4.45 26.59
C ARG A 191 -0.16 -5.24 25.57
N TYR A 192 1.08 -5.61 25.90
CA TYR A 192 2.02 -6.19 24.96
C TYR A 192 1.51 -7.48 24.30
N LYS A 193 0.89 -8.37 25.10
CA LYS A 193 0.36 -9.64 24.61
C LYS A 193 -0.77 -9.41 23.58
N ASP A 194 -1.70 -8.52 23.90
CA ASP A 194 -2.86 -8.24 23.05
C ASP A 194 -2.42 -7.56 21.73
N VAL A 195 -1.49 -6.60 21.82
CA VAL A 195 -0.92 -5.92 20.67
C VAL A 195 -0.19 -6.90 19.75
N LYS A 196 0.61 -7.81 20.32
CA LYS A 196 1.32 -8.84 19.57
C LYS A 196 0.36 -9.82 18.89
N SER A 197 -0.67 -10.27 19.61
CA SER A 197 -1.68 -11.19 19.06
C SER A 197 -2.45 -10.54 17.91
N ALA A 198 -2.89 -9.28 18.05
CA ALA A 198 -3.59 -8.55 17.00
C ALA A 198 -2.71 -8.34 15.76
N PHE A 199 -1.42 -8.04 15.94
CA PHE A 199 -0.49 -7.90 14.83
C PHE A 199 -0.26 -9.21 14.08
N ILE A 200 -0.13 -10.34 14.79
CA ILE A 200 0.04 -11.66 14.18
C ILE A 200 -1.24 -12.04 13.40
N ALA A 201 -2.42 -11.83 13.99
CA ALA A 201 -3.70 -12.07 13.32
C ALA A 201 -3.81 -11.23 12.03
N TYR A 202 -3.51 -9.94 12.11
CA TYR A 202 -3.51 -9.05 10.93
C TYR A 202 -2.56 -9.54 9.83
N LYS A 203 -1.34 -10.00 10.17
CA LYS A 203 -0.37 -10.54 9.19
C LYS A 203 -0.79 -11.88 8.59
N GLY A 204 -1.63 -12.64 9.27
CA GLY A 204 -2.19 -13.89 8.76
C GLY A 204 -3.42 -13.71 7.88
N GLU A 205 -4.05 -12.52 7.89
CA GLU A 205 -5.18 -12.14 7.01
C GLU A 205 -4.69 -11.51 5.68
N VAL A 206 -3.42 -11.11 5.59
CA VAL A 206 -2.76 -10.46 4.45
C VAL A 206 -1.75 -11.44 3.85
#